data_a752664cec844d899b1ae7b634184368
#
_entry.id   a752664cec844d899b1ae7b634184368
#
_cell.length_a   1.000
_cell.length_b   1.000
_cell.length_c   1.000
_cell.angle_alpha   90.00
_cell.angle_beta   90.00
_cell.angle_gamma   90.00
#
_symmetry.space_group_name_H-M   'P 1'
#
loop_
_entity.id
_entity.type
_entity.pdbx_description
1 polymer ?
#
loop_
_entity_poly.entity_id
_entity_poly.type
_entity_poly.pdbx_seq_one_letter_code
_entity_poly.pdbx_strand_id
1 'polypeptide(L)'
;MKTKIYLGTLSLVLGLSLASCSEDDDYTIHTTPILNESSVVTGSSDVTATTATLHATLSGLDGMDAGSYKTGFFYGFAQDNLPEDVQAAYDGSAFSAQLNGLNNNSTLYYQAYVCLQGKVYYKGEVKSLLTTDAKVATADAASVDFASAVLGGTLTDATADATCGVVISTSSDVEAVRAGLIVKSEELKDSYSFVHEGLVPETQYYYAAYLNLGSGIVYGEVKSFTTPAYDFDLDNDLVDLGLSVKWARFNVGAKSETGLG
;
A
#
# COMPACT_ATOMS: atom_id res chain seq x y z
N MET A 1 -11.18 -4.04 -58.30
CA MET A 1 -11.55 -5.43 -58.01
C MET A 1 -11.12 -5.72 -56.58
N LYS A 2 -12.06 -5.70 -55.62
CA LYS A 2 -11.78 -5.88 -54.18
C LYS A 2 -12.23 -7.29 -53.83
N THR A 3 -11.27 -8.16 -53.53
CA THR A 3 -11.55 -9.54 -53.10
C THR A 3 -11.72 -9.53 -51.59
N LYS A 4 -12.91 -9.77 -51.11
CA LYS A 4 -13.20 -10.03 -49.70
C LYS A 4 -12.92 -11.51 -49.41
N ILE A 5 -11.98 -11.79 -48.54
CA ILE A 5 -11.74 -13.14 -48.04
C ILE A 5 -12.63 -13.29 -46.80
N TYR A 6 -13.62 -14.17 -46.89
CA TYR A 6 -14.41 -14.62 -45.74
C TYR A 6 -13.64 -15.75 -45.04
N LEU A 7 -13.24 -15.53 -43.79
CA LEU A 7 -12.72 -16.59 -42.95
C LEU A 7 -13.91 -17.41 -42.44
N GLY A 8 -14.12 -18.58 -43.05
CA GLY A 8 -15.15 -19.51 -42.61
C GLY A 8 -14.73 -20.20 -41.31
N THR A 9 -15.64 -20.22 -40.36
CA THR A 9 -15.54 -21.06 -39.14
C THR A 9 -15.54 -22.52 -39.56
N LEU A 10 -14.40 -23.19 -39.46
CA LEU A 10 -14.27 -24.62 -39.66
C LEU A 10 -14.80 -25.36 -38.46
N SER A 11 -16.08 -25.72 -38.47
CA SER A 11 -16.66 -26.67 -37.52
C SER A 11 -16.20 -28.07 -37.92
N LEU A 12 -15.22 -28.58 -37.18
CA LEU A 12 -14.76 -29.97 -37.35
C LEU A 12 -15.77 -30.91 -36.67
N VAL A 13 -16.74 -31.38 -37.45
CA VAL A 13 -17.60 -32.51 -37.07
C VAL A 13 -16.79 -33.79 -37.28
N LEU A 14 -16.25 -34.33 -36.16
CA LEU A 14 -15.61 -35.63 -36.18
C LEU A 14 -16.69 -36.71 -36.23
N GLY A 15 -16.84 -37.34 -37.42
CA GLY A 15 -17.74 -38.47 -37.63
C GLY A 15 -17.37 -39.66 -36.75
N LEU A 16 -18.35 -40.16 -35.98
CA LEU A 16 -18.25 -41.43 -35.30
C LEU A 16 -18.24 -42.56 -36.32
N SER A 17 -17.12 -43.26 -36.48
CA SER A 17 -17.12 -44.62 -37.02
C SER A 17 -17.38 -45.61 -35.91
N LEU A 18 -18.59 -46.19 -35.91
CA LEU A 18 -18.91 -47.32 -35.03
C LEU A 18 -18.15 -48.56 -35.53
N ALA A 19 -17.09 -48.92 -34.86
CA ALA A 19 -16.51 -50.26 -34.93
C ALA A 19 -17.00 -51.04 -33.73
N SER A 20 -17.74 -52.13 -33.99
CA SER A 20 -18.37 -53.03 -33.06
C SER A 20 -17.35 -53.97 -32.42
N CYS A 21 -17.60 -54.31 -31.13
CA CYS A 21 -17.24 -55.49 -30.36
C CYS A 21 -15.82 -55.66 -29.76
N SER A 22 -15.74 -55.56 -28.46
CA SER A 22 -15.68 -56.70 -27.54
C SER A 22 -15.75 -56.22 -26.08
N GLU A 23 -16.30 -57.08 -25.23
CA GLU A 23 -16.55 -56.85 -23.82
C GLU A 23 -15.30 -56.55 -22.99
N ASP A 24 -15.48 -55.74 -21.95
CA ASP A 24 -14.54 -55.46 -20.85
C ASP A 24 -13.38 -54.52 -21.14
N ASP A 25 -13.71 -53.25 -21.51
CA ASP A 25 -12.88 -52.12 -21.12
C ASP A 25 -13.77 -51.02 -20.59
N ASP A 26 -13.57 -50.64 -19.35
CA ASP A 26 -14.14 -49.49 -18.66
C ASP A 26 -13.70 -48.22 -19.40
N TYR A 27 -14.46 -47.86 -20.44
CA TYR A 27 -14.21 -46.65 -21.23
C TYR A 27 -14.65 -45.47 -20.40
N THR A 28 -13.80 -45.01 -19.51
CA THR A 28 -13.92 -43.66 -18.96
C THR A 28 -13.79 -42.69 -20.11
N ILE A 29 -14.95 -42.15 -20.55
CA ILE A 29 -14.98 -41.03 -21.49
C ILE A 29 -14.29 -39.86 -20.78
N HIS A 30 -13.02 -39.67 -21.02
CA HIS A 30 -12.34 -38.43 -20.69
C HIS A 30 -12.95 -37.35 -21.56
N THR A 31 -14.02 -36.71 -21.07
CA THR A 31 -14.51 -35.48 -21.69
C THR A 31 -13.40 -34.46 -21.56
N THR A 32 -12.72 -34.19 -22.68
CA THR A 32 -11.77 -33.09 -22.75
C THR A 32 -12.54 -31.82 -22.38
N PRO A 33 -12.19 -31.11 -21.34
CA PRO A 33 -12.92 -29.94 -20.94
C PRO A 33 -12.88 -28.92 -22.09
N ILE A 34 -14.06 -28.44 -22.49
CA ILE A 34 -14.19 -27.44 -23.55
C ILE A 34 -14.04 -26.07 -22.87
N LEU A 35 -12.80 -25.63 -22.72
CA LEU A 35 -12.52 -24.25 -22.35
C LEU A 35 -12.66 -23.35 -23.56
N ASN A 36 -13.29 -22.22 -23.37
CA ASN A 36 -13.37 -21.13 -24.34
C ASN A 36 -13.08 -19.80 -23.60
N GLU A 37 -13.01 -18.69 -24.34
CA GLU A 37 -12.75 -17.37 -23.75
C GLU A 37 -13.79 -16.96 -22.70
N SER A 38 -15.02 -17.49 -22.79
CA SER A 38 -16.08 -17.22 -21.80
C SER A 38 -15.92 -18.03 -20.50
N SER A 39 -15.02 -19.03 -20.47
CA SER A 39 -14.78 -19.86 -19.28
C SER A 39 -14.05 -19.10 -18.18
N VAL A 40 -13.26 -18.09 -18.53
CA VAL A 40 -12.48 -17.26 -17.61
C VAL A 40 -13.14 -15.89 -17.48
N VAL A 41 -13.56 -15.52 -16.30
CA VAL A 41 -14.16 -14.21 -16.03
C VAL A 41 -13.28 -13.45 -15.05
N THR A 42 -12.68 -12.35 -15.52
CA THR A 42 -12.00 -11.40 -14.64
C THR A 42 -13.03 -10.76 -13.71
N GLY A 43 -12.89 -10.93 -12.41
CA GLY A 43 -13.82 -10.45 -11.39
C GLY A 43 -13.52 -9.01 -10.93
N SER A 44 -14.02 -8.68 -9.75
CA SER A 44 -13.73 -7.42 -9.04
C SER A 44 -12.34 -7.44 -8.39
N SER A 45 -11.98 -6.35 -7.76
CA SER A 45 -10.81 -6.25 -6.90
C SER A 45 -11.16 -5.53 -5.60
N ASP A 46 -10.55 -5.95 -4.49
CA ASP A 46 -10.55 -5.23 -3.22
C ASP A 46 -9.23 -4.50 -3.09
N VAL A 47 -9.26 -3.19 -2.84
CA VAL A 47 -8.07 -2.35 -2.91
C VAL A 47 -7.83 -1.58 -1.62
N THR A 48 -6.54 -1.36 -1.32
CA THR A 48 -6.06 -0.40 -0.33
C THR A 48 -5.13 0.60 -1.03
N ALA A 49 -4.41 1.40 -0.26
CA ALA A 49 -3.40 2.31 -0.84
C ALA A 49 -2.20 1.58 -1.47
N THR A 50 -1.89 0.36 -1.02
CA THR A 50 -0.67 -0.36 -1.40
C THR A 50 -0.88 -1.81 -1.77
N THR A 51 -2.11 -2.32 -1.66
CA THR A 51 -2.45 -3.71 -1.97
C THR A 51 -3.71 -3.80 -2.82
N ALA A 52 -3.84 -4.89 -3.55
CA ALA A 52 -5.08 -5.25 -4.22
C ALA A 52 -5.27 -6.76 -4.17
N THR A 53 -6.48 -7.22 -3.83
CA THR A 53 -6.87 -8.62 -4.00
C THR A 53 -7.72 -8.71 -5.28
N LEU A 54 -7.22 -9.44 -6.26
CA LEU A 54 -7.89 -9.68 -7.54
C LEU A 54 -8.72 -10.95 -7.44
N HIS A 55 -9.93 -10.93 -8.02
CA HIS A 55 -10.83 -12.07 -8.03
C HIS A 55 -11.17 -12.49 -9.46
N ALA A 56 -11.39 -13.77 -9.66
CA ALA A 56 -11.85 -14.33 -10.94
C ALA A 56 -12.68 -15.59 -10.72
N THR A 57 -13.49 -15.90 -11.69
CA THR A 57 -14.21 -17.17 -11.75
C THR A 57 -13.80 -17.94 -13.01
N LEU A 58 -13.85 -19.25 -12.91
CA LEU A 58 -13.46 -20.15 -13.97
C LEU A 58 -14.40 -21.36 -13.99
N SER A 59 -14.83 -21.75 -15.17
CA SER A 59 -15.65 -22.93 -15.40
C SER A 59 -15.03 -23.84 -16.45
N GLY A 60 -15.41 -25.11 -16.47
CA GLY A 60 -14.99 -26.05 -17.52
C GLY A 60 -13.68 -26.79 -17.25
N LEU A 61 -13.17 -26.80 -16.00
CA LEU A 61 -12.01 -27.60 -15.59
C LEU A 61 -12.40 -28.92 -14.90
N ASP A 62 -13.68 -29.27 -14.88
CA ASP A 62 -14.18 -30.45 -14.19
C ASP A 62 -13.48 -31.73 -14.70
N GLY A 63 -12.90 -32.47 -13.78
CA GLY A 63 -12.17 -33.71 -14.07
C GLY A 63 -10.73 -33.53 -14.60
N MET A 64 -10.21 -32.30 -14.63
CA MET A 64 -8.80 -32.07 -14.95
C MET A 64 -7.88 -32.23 -13.71
N ASP A 65 -6.72 -32.83 -13.92
CA ASP A 65 -5.70 -32.90 -12.88
C ASP A 65 -5.16 -31.49 -12.56
N ALA A 66 -5.04 -31.16 -11.27
CA ALA A 66 -4.55 -29.87 -10.81
C ALA A 66 -3.16 -29.48 -11.34
N GLY A 67 -2.34 -30.45 -11.74
CA GLY A 67 -1.03 -30.19 -12.35
C GLY A 67 -1.06 -29.88 -13.85
N SER A 68 -2.21 -30.04 -14.52
CA SER A 68 -2.35 -29.83 -15.97
C SER A 68 -2.68 -28.39 -16.35
N TYR A 69 -3.00 -27.54 -15.38
CA TYR A 69 -3.33 -26.14 -15.60
C TYR A 69 -2.71 -25.22 -14.54
N LYS A 70 -2.63 -23.96 -14.86
CA LYS A 70 -2.27 -22.88 -13.93
C LYS A 70 -3.26 -21.74 -14.08
N THR A 71 -3.64 -21.12 -12.99
CA THR A 71 -4.49 -19.95 -12.94
C THR A 71 -3.75 -18.77 -12.35
N GLY A 72 -4.14 -17.56 -12.74
CA GLY A 72 -3.53 -16.34 -12.23
C GLY A 72 -4.05 -15.09 -12.92
N PHE A 73 -3.31 -14.01 -12.74
CA PHE A 73 -3.61 -12.72 -13.34
C PHE A 73 -2.36 -12.14 -13.99
N PHE A 74 -2.52 -11.65 -15.21
CA PHE A 74 -1.60 -10.68 -15.79
C PHE A 74 -1.96 -9.30 -15.28
N TYR A 75 -0.97 -8.46 -15.03
CA TYR A 75 -1.21 -7.09 -14.60
C TYR A 75 -0.12 -6.12 -15.08
N GLY A 76 -0.44 -4.82 -15.07
CA GLY A 76 0.46 -3.77 -15.52
C GLY A 76 -0.17 -2.39 -15.39
N PHE A 77 0.61 -1.37 -15.74
CA PHE A 77 0.18 0.03 -15.65
C PHE A 77 -0.40 0.58 -16.97
N ALA A 78 -0.44 -0.22 -18.02
CA ALA A 78 -1.05 0.13 -19.30
C ALA A 78 -2.02 -0.98 -19.72
N GLN A 79 -3.19 -0.60 -20.22
CA GLN A 79 -4.29 -1.53 -20.57
C GLN A 79 -3.90 -2.55 -21.66
N ASP A 80 -3.05 -2.15 -22.58
CA ASP A 80 -2.57 -2.95 -23.70
C ASP A 80 -1.26 -3.69 -23.41
N ASN A 81 -0.67 -3.49 -22.23
CA ASN A 81 0.59 -4.11 -21.82
C ASN A 81 0.54 -4.54 -20.34
N LEU A 82 0.36 -5.84 -20.12
CA LEU A 82 0.31 -6.49 -18.80
C LEU A 82 1.51 -7.43 -18.65
N PRO A 83 2.72 -6.90 -18.38
CA PRO A 83 3.97 -7.68 -18.43
C PRO A 83 4.18 -8.57 -17.21
N GLU A 84 3.52 -8.25 -16.09
CA GLU A 84 3.67 -8.96 -14.83
C GLU A 84 2.62 -10.06 -14.70
N ASP A 85 2.94 -11.11 -13.95
CA ASP A 85 1.99 -12.15 -13.63
C ASP A 85 2.02 -12.54 -12.15
N VAL A 86 0.86 -12.93 -11.61
CA VAL A 86 0.71 -13.51 -10.29
C VAL A 86 -0.13 -14.78 -10.39
N GLN A 87 0.41 -15.88 -9.87
CA GLN A 87 -0.31 -17.16 -9.85
C GLN A 87 -1.32 -17.20 -8.69
N ALA A 88 -2.43 -17.90 -8.90
CA ALA A 88 -3.49 -18.07 -7.93
C ALA A 88 -3.94 -19.54 -7.88
N ALA A 89 -4.28 -20.03 -6.69
CA ALA A 89 -4.83 -21.36 -6.54
C ALA A 89 -6.33 -21.37 -6.91
N TYR A 90 -6.73 -22.31 -7.75
CA TYR A 90 -8.13 -22.52 -8.13
C TYR A 90 -8.82 -23.44 -7.11
N ASP A 91 -10.01 -23.03 -6.63
CA ASP A 91 -10.77 -23.76 -5.61
C ASP A 91 -11.89 -24.66 -6.18
N GLY A 92 -12.00 -24.75 -7.49
CA GLY A 92 -13.05 -25.48 -8.21
C GLY A 92 -14.10 -24.59 -8.85
N SER A 93 -14.13 -23.30 -8.54
CA SER A 93 -15.06 -22.31 -9.13
C SER A 93 -14.44 -20.94 -9.30
N ALA A 94 -13.52 -20.55 -8.42
CA ALA A 94 -12.92 -19.23 -8.37
C ALA A 94 -11.43 -19.30 -8.04
N PHE A 95 -10.74 -18.20 -8.21
CA PHE A 95 -9.39 -17.99 -7.73
C PHE A 95 -9.15 -16.52 -7.42
N SER A 96 -8.24 -16.26 -6.50
CA SER A 96 -7.85 -14.91 -6.13
C SER A 96 -6.36 -14.81 -5.90
N ALA A 97 -5.81 -13.62 -6.12
CA ALA A 97 -4.41 -13.31 -5.85
C ALA A 97 -4.28 -11.95 -5.22
N GLN A 98 -3.36 -11.82 -4.26
CA GLN A 98 -3.05 -10.55 -3.62
C GLN A 98 -1.79 -9.95 -4.27
N LEU A 99 -1.91 -8.69 -4.66
CA LEU A 99 -0.79 -7.83 -5.06
C LEU A 99 -0.41 -6.95 -3.87
N ASN A 100 0.89 -6.78 -3.65
CA ASN A 100 1.44 -5.95 -2.58
C ASN A 100 2.45 -4.94 -3.15
N GLY A 101 2.75 -3.89 -2.38
CA GLY A 101 3.73 -2.89 -2.77
C GLY A 101 3.28 -2.00 -3.94
N LEU A 102 1.97 -1.86 -4.13
CA LEU A 102 1.41 -0.97 -5.14
C LEU A 102 1.63 0.48 -4.74
N ASN A 103 1.68 1.36 -5.73
CA ASN A 103 1.73 2.80 -5.49
C ASN A 103 0.37 3.32 -5.06
N ASN A 104 0.38 4.26 -4.11
CA ASN A 104 -0.79 5.01 -3.68
C ASN A 104 -1.39 5.81 -4.85
N ASN A 105 -2.72 5.91 -4.90
CA ASN A 105 -3.47 6.65 -5.93
C ASN A 105 -3.02 6.32 -7.37
N SER A 106 -2.87 5.04 -7.67
CA SER A 106 -2.33 4.55 -8.94
C SER A 106 -3.32 3.62 -9.64
N THR A 107 -3.48 3.81 -10.93
CA THR A 107 -4.29 2.91 -11.77
C THR A 107 -3.46 1.71 -12.20
N LEU A 108 -4.01 0.51 -12.02
CA LEU A 108 -3.48 -0.76 -12.47
C LEU A 108 -4.52 -1.45 -13.35
N TYR A 109 -4.07 -2.13 -14.39
CA TYR A 109 -4.89 -2.99 -15.25
C TYR A 109 -4.57 -4.45 -14.97
N TYR A 110 -5.57 -5.33 -15.01
CA TYR A 110 -5.40 -6.74 -14.75
C TYR A 110 -6.34 -7.60 -15.59
N GLN A 111 -5.94 -8.84 -15.81
CA GLN A 111 -6.65 -9.79 -16.65
C GLN A 111 -6.46 -11.20 -16.09
N ALA A 112 -7.55 -11.87 -15.73
CA ALA A 112 -7.50 -13.26 -15.29
C ALA A 112 -7.12 -14.19 -16.46
N TYR A 113 -6.38 -15.25 -16.15
CA TYR A 113 -6.04 -16.28 -17.12
C TYR A 113 -6.11 -17.69 -16.52
N VAL A 114 -6.31 -18.68 -17.39
CA VAL A 114 -5.96 -20.07 -17.19
C VAL A 114 -4.99 -20.49 -18.29
N CYS A 115 -3.91 -21.16 -17.92
CA CYS A 115 -2.92 -21.70 -18.84
C CYS A 115 -2.97 -23.22 -18.79
N LEU A 116 -3.26 -23.89 -19.91
CA LEU A 116 -3.27 -25.33 -20.03
C LEU A 116 -1.91 -25.83 -20.51
N GLN A 117 -1.36 -26.84 -19.82
CA GLN A 117 -0.09 -27.51 -20.17
C GLN A 117 1.07 -26.56 -20.47
N GLY A 118 1.03 -25.35 -19.87
CA GLY A 118 2.06 -24.32 -20.04
C GLY A 118 2.13 -23.69 -21.44
N LYS A 119 1.10 -23.87 -22.30
CA LYS A 119 1.14 -23.43 -23.70
C LYS A 119 -0.08 -22.65 -24.17
N VAL A 120 -1.28 -23.02 -23.73
CA VAL A 120 -2.52 -22.41 -24.19
C VAL A 120 -3.13 -21.55 -23.10
N TYR A 121 -3.32 -20.27 -23.39
CA TYR A 121 -3.92 -19.32 -22.47
C TYR A 121 -5.34 -18.98 -22.90
N TYR A 122 -6.28 -19.10 -21.96
CA TYR A 122 -7.61 -18.51 -22.04
C TYR A 122 -7.67 -17.36 -21.07
N LYS A 123 -8.16 -16.21 -21.50
CA LYS A 123 -8.09 -14.96 -20.77
C LYS A 123 -9.46 -14.33 -20.65
N GLY A 124 -9.78 -13.77 -19.50
CA GLY A 124 -10.94 -12.92 -19.31
C GLY A 124 -10.75 -11.53 -19.92
N GLU A 125 -11.67 -10.64 -19.65
CA GLU A 125 -11.55 -9.23 -20.05
C GLU A 125 -10.49 -8.51 -19.22
N VAL A 126 -9.87 -7.48 -19.80
CA VAL A 126 -8.99 -6.57 -19.05
C VAL A 126 -9.86 -5.63 -18.22
N LYS A 127 -9.59 -5.55 -16.92
CA LYS A 127 -10.21 -4.61 -16.00
C LYS A 127 -9.17 -3.66 -15.44
N SER A 128 -9.63 -2.57 -14.84
CA SER A 128 -8.79 -1.62 -14.11
C SER A 128 -9.21 -1.54 -12.65
N LEU A 129 -8.26 -1.19 -11.81
CA LEU A 129 -8.46 -0.79 -10.43
C LEU A 129 -7.71 0.53 -10.17
N LEU A 130 -8.13 1.25 -9.16
CA LEU A 130 -7.44 2.43 -8.63
C LEU A 130 -7.18 2.16 -7.14
N THR A 131 -5.91 2.19 -6.73
CA THR A 131 -5.54 2.11 -5.32
C THR A 131 -6.07 3.32 -4.56
N THR A 132 -6.41 3.17 -3.28
CA THR A 132 -6.94 4.28 -2.49
C THR A 132 -5.92 5.41 -2.33
N ASP A 133 -6.39 6.63 -2.09
CA ASP A 133 -5.56 7.83 -1.99
C ASP A 133 -5.27 8.14 -0.50
N ALA A 134 -4.38 7.35 0.09
CA ALA A 134 -3.94 7.57 1.47
C ALA A 134 -3.24 8.93 1.62
N LYS A 135 -3.64 9.70 2.61
CA LYS A 135 -3.18 11.07 2.85
C LYS A 135 -2.77 11.27 4.31
N VAL A 136 -1.94 12.28 4.49
CA VAL A 136 -1.63 12.84 5.81
C VAL A 136 -1.74 14.36 5.75
N ALA A 137 -2.39 14.96 6.74
CA ALA A 137 -2.41 16.40 6.93
C ALA A 137 -1.61 16.76 8.19
N THR A 138 -0.73 17.76 8.09
CA THR A 138 0.05 18.25 9.21
C THR A 138 -0.87 19.05 10.16
N ALA A 139 -0.92 18.66 11.44
CA ALA A 139 -1.61 19.44 12.47
C ALA A 139 -0.82 20.71 12.81
N ASP A 140 -1.49 21.72 13.35
CA ASP A 140 -0.82 22.90 13.89
C ASP A 140 -0.01 22.50 15.14
N ALA A 141 1.17 23.10 15.30
CA ALA A 141 1.93 22.94 16.53
C ALA A 141 1.15 23.52 17.73
N ALA A 142 1.07 22.77 18.81
CA ALA A 142 0.40 23.15 20.02
C ALA A 142 1.35 23.13 21.21
N SER A 143 1.01 23.79 22.30
CA SER A 143 1.79 23.83 23.53
C SER A 143 3.28 24.08 23.27
N VAL A 144 3.56 25.05 22.38
CA VAL A 144 4.95 25.40 22.04
C VAL A 144 5.60 26.06 23.24
N ASP A 145 6.69 25.48 23.67
CA ASP A 145 7.51 25.94 24.79
C ASP A 145 8.96 26.19 24.31
N PHE A 146 9.80 26.74 25.17
CA PHE A 146 11.18 27.06 24.82
C PHE A 146 12.01 25.83 24.40
N ALA A 147 11.66 24.63 24.82
CA ALA A 147 12.39 23.39 24.54
C ALA A 147 11.52 22.25 24.01
N SER A 148 10.21 22.47 23.83
CA SER A 148 9.29 21.43 23.38
C SER A 148 8.09 21.98 22.62
N ALA A 149 7.46 21.10 21.82
CA ALA A 149 6.18 21.40 21.15
C ALA A 149 5.37 20.10 20.99
N VAL A 150 4.06 20.21 20.98
CA VAL A 150 3.16 19.12 20.58
C VAL A 150 3.01 19.18 19.06
N LEU A 151 3.44 18.11 18.39
CA LEU A 151 3.39 17.95 16.93
C LEU A 151 2.53 16.73 16.58
N GLY A 152 1.96 16.70 15.37
CA GLY A 152 1.13 15.58 14.95
C GLY A 152 0.51 15.76 13.58
N GLY A 153 -0.47 14.91 13.29
CA GLY A 153 -1.18 14.91 12.00
C GLY A 153 -2.49 14.13 12.03
N THR A 154 -3.20 14.19 10.92
CA THR A 154 -4.39 13.37 10.66
C THR A 154 -4.17 12.52 9.43
N LEU A 155 -4.66 11.28 9.46
CA LEU A 155 -4.52 10.28 8.41
C LEU A 155 -5.87 10.00 7.75
N THR A 156 -5.84 9.71 6.47
CA THR A 156 -6.98 9.23 5.69
C THR A 156 -6.53 8.02 4.88
N ASP A 157 -7.31 6.94 4.90
CA ASP A 157 -7.06 5.70 4.15
C ASP A 157 -5.67 5.08 4.36
N ALA A 158 -5.07 5.27 5.55
CA ALA A 158 -3.81 4.67 5.92
C ALA A 158 -3.95 3.13 6.03
N THR A 159 -2.96 2.40 5.50
CA THR A 159 -2.92 0.94 5.63
C THR A 159 -2.49 0.53 7.04
N ALA A 160 -2.92 -0.64 7.50
CA ALA A 160 -2.65 -1.09 8.88
C ALA A 160 -1.16 -1.32 9.20
N ASP A 161 -0.33 -1.53 8.18
CA ASP A 161 1.11 -1.73 8.26
C ASP A 161 1.93 -0.44 8.06
N ALA A 162 1.24 0.68 7.80
CA ALA A 162 1.88 1.97 7.64
C ALA A 162 2.47 2.49 8.97
N THR A 163 3.42 3.39 8.88
CA THR A 163 3.96 4.12 10.03
C THR A 163 3.82 5.62 9.79
N CYS A 164 3.60 6.38 10.85
CA CYS A 164 3.42 7.82 10.76
C CYS A 164 4.29 8.56 11.78
N GLY A 165 4.35 9.87 11.64
CA GLY A 165 5.10 10.75 12.54
C GLY A 165 5.29 12.13 11.93
N VAL A 166 6.33 12.82 12.35
CA VAL A 166 6.68 14.17 11.91
C VAL A 166 8.14 14.20 11.49
N VAL A 167 8.45 14.91 10.41
CA VAL A 167 9.80 15.35 10.07
C VAL A 167 9.95 16.82 10.48
N ILE A 168 11.10 17.19 11.06
CA ILE A 168 11.34 18.54 11.55
C ILE A 168 12.75 19.02 11.19
N SER A 169 12.88 20.30 10.86
CA SER A 169 14.13 20.96 10.45
C SER A 169 14.11 22.43 10.84
N THR A 170 15.27 23.08 10.90
CA THR A 170 15.39 24.54 10.99
C THR A 170 15.44 25.22 9.63
N SER A 171 15.48 24.47 8.54
CA SER A 171 15.42 24.98 7.17
C SER A 171 13.98 25.15 6.70
N SER A 172 13.69 26.24 5.98
CA SER A 172 12.40 26.48 5.32
C SER A 172 12.26 25.76 3.97
N ASP A 173 13.33 25.17 3.46
CA ASP A 173 13.31 24.41 2.21
C ASP A 173 12.55 23.09 2.40
N VAL A 174 11.59 22.81 1.53
CA VAL A 174 10.69 21.65 1.68
C VAL A 174 11.46 20.32 1.64
N GLU A 175 12.45 20.19 0.77
CA GLU A 175 13.24 18.97 0.68
C GLU A 175 14.16 18.80 1.90
N ALA A 176 14.68 19.90 2.43
CA ALA A 176 15.46 19.89 3.67
C ALA A 176 14.58 19.54 4.88
N VAL A 177 13.31 19.95 4.92
CA VAL A 177 12.35 19.52 5.96
C VAL A 177 12.09 18.03 5.86
N ARG A 178 11.83 17.50 4.66
CA ARG A 178 11.58 16.07 4.42
C ARG A 178 12.79 15.19 4.74
N ALA A 179 14.00 15.73 4.58
CA ALA A 179 15.25 15.08 4.95
C ALA A 179 15.67 15.33 6.42
N GLY A 180 14.86 16.07 7.17
CA GLY A 180 15.12 16.44 8.55
C GLY A 180 15.02 15.28 9.54
N LEU A 181 15.03 15.63 10.84
CA LEU A 181 14.88 14.64 11.90
C LEU A 181 13.51 13.96 11.83
N ILE A 182 13.51 12.64 11.75
CA ILE A 182 12.29 11.82 11.75
C ILE A 182 11.92 11.51 13.19
N VAL A 183 10.72 11.93 13.60
CA VAL A 183 10.11 11.59 14.87
C VAL A 183 8.91 10.69 14.61
N LYS A 184 9.00 9.42 14.99
CA LYS A 184 7.94 8.43 14.82
C LYS A 184 6.82 8.63 15.84
N SER A 185 5.57 8.47 15.41
CA SER A 185 4.45 8.20 16.32
C SER A 185 4.50 6.73 16.76
N GLU A 186 4.23 6.47 18.03
CA GLU A 186 4.16 5.10 18.56
C GLU A 186 2.89 4.36 18.11
N GLU A 187 1.84 5.10 17.71
CA GLU A 187 0.55 4.54 17.34
C GLU A 187 0.10 5.07 15.97
N LEU A 188 -0.41 4.15 15.15
CA LEU A 188 -1.12 4.48 13.91
C LEU A 188 -2.60 4.67 14.25
N LYS A 189 -3.04 5.93 14.26
CA LYS A 189 -4.44 6.34 14.45
C LYS A 189 -4.83 7.39 13.42
N ASP A 190 -6.11 7.55 13.15
CA ASP A 190 -6.63 8.59 12.25
C ASP A 190 -6.18 10.00 12.65
N SER A 191 -5.91 10.22 13.92
CA SER A 191 -5.29 11.44 14.46
C SER A 191 -4.26 11.06 15.52
N TYR A 192 -3.08 11.64 15.43
CA TYR A 192 -1.99 11.41 16.37
C TYR A 192 -1.31 12.72 16.75
N SER A 193 -0.80 12.78 17.95
CA SER A 193 0.04 13.85 18.43
C SER A 193 0.98 13.35 19.53
N PHE A 194 2.14 13.95 19.63
CA PHE A 194 3.13 13.64 20.66
C PHE A 194 3.93 14.89 21.03
N VAL A 195 4.52 14.88 22.21
CA VAL A 195 5.45 15.93 22.64
C VAL A 195 6.81 15.65 22.01
N HIS A 196 7.34 16.61 21.27
CA HIS A 196 8.72 16.61 20.79
C HIS A 196 9.55 17.52 21.68
N GLU A 197 10.59 16.98 22.31
CA GLU A 197 11.48 17.67 23.24
C GLU A 197 12.86 17.92 22.60
N GLY A 198 13.71 18.67 23.30
CA GLY A 198 15.08 18.97 22.85
C GLY A 198 15.16 20.09 21.82
N LEU A 199 14.13 20.93 21.73
CA LEU A 199 14.14 22.12 20.88
C LEU A 199 15.01 23.22 21.49
N VAL A 200 15.60 24.07 20.63
CA VAL A 200 16.40 25.22 21.02
C VAL A 200 15.48 26.43 21.19
N PRO A 201 15.58 27.22 22.28
CA PRO A 201 14.85 28.45 22.44
C PRO A 201 15.07 29.45 21.30
N GLU A 202 14.12 30.39 21.09
CA GLU A 202 14.16 31.47 20.07
C GLU A 202 14.49 30.96 18.65
N THR A 203 14.12 29.70 18.34
CA THR A 203 14.44 29.05 17.08
C THR A 203 13.18 28.78 16.26
N GLN A 204 13.21 29.16 14.98
CA GLN A 204 12.15 28.80 14.06
C GLN A 204 12.37 27.39 13.52
N TYR A 205 11.33 26.56 13.64
CA TYR A 205 11.27 25.20 13.15
C TYR A 205 10.23 25.10 12.03
N TYR A 206 10.53 24.25 11.05
CA TYR A 206 9.64 23.84 9.97
C TYR A 206 9.43 22.34 10.09
N TYR A 207 8.21 21.87 9.92
CA TYR A 207 7.87 20.47 10.11
C TYR A 207 6.75 20.05 9.18
N ALA A 208 6.66 18.76 8.90
CA ALA A 208 5.56 18.13 8.17
C ALA A 208 5.22 16.77 8.78
N ALA A 209 3.94 16.47 8.87
CA ALA A 209 3.50 15.11 9.16
C ALA A 209 3.86 14.19 8.00
N TYR A 210 4.18 12.92 8.27
CA TYR A 210 4.43 11.91 7.25
C TYR A 210 3.63 10.64 7.50
N LEU A 211 3.35 9.93 6.42
CA LEU A 211 2.78 8.59 6.38
C LEU A 211 3.66 7.73 5.48
N ASN A 212 4.32 6.73 6.06
CA ASN A 212 5.14 5.78 5.33
C ASN A 212 4.32 4.51 5.04
N LEU A 213 4.03 4.28 3.78
CA LEU A 213 3.24 3.16 3.27
C LEU A 213 4.10 1.93 2.91
N GLY A 214 5.42 1.98 3.14
CA GLY A 214 6.34 0.93 2.69
C GLY A 214 6.70 1.03 1.20
N SER A 215 5.75 1.32 0.32
CA SER A 215 5.99 1.59 -1.10
C SER A 215 6.43 3.04 -1.36
N GLY A 216 6.23 3.94 -0.40
CA GLY A 216 6.59 5.35 -0.49
C GLY A 216 6.15 6.12 0.76
N ILE A 217 6.61 7.37 0.85
CA ILE A 217 6.25 8.27 1.93
C ILE A 217 5.37 9.40 1.38
N VAL A 218 4.22 9.60 2.01
CA VAL A 218 3.34 10.74 1.77
C VAL A 218 3.62 11.78 2.85
N TYR A 219 3.74 13.05 2.46
CA TYR A 219 3.95 14.16 3.38
C TYR A 219 2.76 15.11 3.36
N GLY A 220 2.40 15.61 4.53
CA GLY A 220 1.50 16.75 4.69
C GLY A 220 2.18 18.06 4.27
N GLU A 221 1.44 19.16 4.34
CA GLU A 221 2.00 20.48 4.10
C GLU A 221 3.05 20.83 5.16
N VAL A 222 4.07 21.60 4.76
CA VAL A 222 5.07 22.12 5.68
C VAL A 222 4.46 23.26 6.47
N LYS A 223 4.53 23.18 7.81
CA LYS A 223 4.17 24.22 8.75
C LYS A 223 5.37 24.70 9.54
N SER A 224 5.23 25.78 10.28
CA SER A 224 6.30 26.31 11.11
C SER A 224 5.79 26.82 12.45
N PHE A 225 6.69 26.84 13.42
CA PHE A 225 6.51 27.49 14.71
C PHE A 225 7.84 28.05 15.18
N THR A 226 7.81 28.96 16.14
CA THR A 226 9.01 29.50 16.78
C THR A 226 8.92 29.22 18.28
N THR A 227 9.96 28.63 18.83
CA THR A 227 10.08 28.43 20.28
C THR A 227 10.28 29.79 20.97
N PRO A 228 9.61 30.06 22.11
CA PRO A 228 9.84 31.27 22.88
C PRO A 228 11.24 31.28 23.50
N ALA A 229 11.65 32.46 23.96
CA ALA A 229 12.82 32.57 24.80
C ALA A 229 12.68 31.74 26.07
N TYR A 230 13.80 31.25 26.59
CA TYR A 230 13.81 30.71 27.95
C TYR A 230 13.61 31.84 28.95
N ASP A 231 12.48 31.83 29.62
CA ASP A 231 12.18 32.81 30.70
C ASP A 231 12.74 32.28 32.01
N PHE A 232 13.93 32.77 32.35
CA PHE A 232 14.63 32.37 33.57
C PHE A 232 14.13 33.23 34.74
N ASP A 233 13.42 32.61 35.67
CA ASP A 233 12.93 33.26 36.89
C ASP A 233 14.01 33.24 37.97
N LEU A 234 14.71 34.37 38.15
CA LEU A 234 15.78 34.54 39.12
C LEU A 234 15.34 34.24 40.57
N ASP A 235 14.07 34.38 40.90
CA ASP A 235 13.56 34.18 42.27
C ASP A 235 13.18 32.72 42.51
N ASN A 236 12.67 32.02 41.49
CA ASN A 236 12.18 30.66 41.63
C ASN A 236 13.13 29.59 41.08
N ASP A 237 13.94 29.92 40.07
CA ASP A 237 14.85 28.98 39.42
C ASP A 237 16.25 28.91 40.05
N LEU A 238 16.54 29.76 41.05
CA LEU A 238 17.79 29.74 41.79
C LEU A 238 17.60 29.34 43.23
N VAL A 239 18.54 28.53 43.71
CA VAL A 239 18.63 28.12 45.12
C VAL A 239 19.85 28.77 45.77
N ASP A 240 19.63 29.48 46.88
CA ASP A 240 20.71 29.99 47.73
C ASP A 240 21.16 28.89 48.70
N LEU A 241 22.36 28.40 48.46
CA LEU A 241 22.99 27.42 49.34
C LEU A 241 23.90 28.05 50.37
N GLY A 242 23.79 29.37 50.58
CA GLY A 242 24.65 30.11 51.51
C GLY A 242 26.08 30.35 51.02
N LEU A 243 26.29 30.23 49.70
CA LEU A 243 27.55 30.46 49.01
C LEU A 243 27.55 31.83 48.35
N SER A 244 28.71 32.25 47.84
CA SER A 244 28.83 33.52 47.08
C SER A 244 28.07 33.54 45.74
N VAL A 245 27.54 32.41 45.30
CA VAL A 245 26.76 32.23 44.06
C VAL A 245 25.50 31.44 44.35
N LYS A 246 24.45 31.75 43.64
CA LYS A 246 23.21 30.95 43.64
C LYS A 246 23.31 29.87 42.56
N TRP A 247 22.68 28.75 42.79
CA TRP A 247 22.67 27.60 41.90
C TRP A 247 21.34 27.40 41.24
N ALA A 248 21.33 26.96 39.99
CA ALA A 248 20.08 26.60 39.31
C ALA A 248 19.40 25.43 40.06
N ARG A 249 18.09 25.55 40.31
CA ARG A 249 17.28 24.51 40.96
C ARG A 249 17.15 23.27 40.11
N PHE A 250 17.14 23.46 38.80
CA PHE A 250 16.98 22.39 37.80
C PHE A 250 18.16 22.37 36.83
N ASN A 251 18.27 21.30 36.05
CA ASN A 251 19.17 21.29 34.89
C ASN A 251 18.79 22.41 33.93
N VAL A 252 19.75 23.03 33.27
CA VAL A 252 19.49 24.08 32.27
C VAL A 252 18.53 23.55 31.22
N GLY A 253 17.39 24.26 31.07
CA GLY A 253 16.33 23.83 30.13
C GLY A 253 15.23 22.96 30.76
N ALA A 254 15.40 22.42 31.97
CA ALA A 254 14.36 21.67 32.66
C ALA A 254 13.36 22.58 33.37
N LYS A 255 12.11 22.15 33.46
CA LYS A 255 11.03 22.86 34.17
C LYS A 255 10.68 22.27 35.53
N SER A 256 11.32 21.18 35.90
CA SER A 256 11.07 20.47 37.17
C SER A 256 12.33 19.78 37.69
N GLU A 257 12.34 19.42 38.95
CA GLU A 257 13.44 18.71 39.62
C GLU A 257 13.79 17.36 38.97
N THR A 258 12.85 16.74 38.26
CA THR A 258 13.02 15.46 37.55
C THR A 258 13.19 15.63 36.04
N GLY A 259 13.16 16.86 35.55
CA GLY A 259 13.31 17.15 34.12
C GLY A 259 14.74 16.95 33.64
N LEU A 260 14.89 16.38 32.47
CA LEU A 260 16.16 16.38 31.74
C LEU A 260 16.24 17.69 30.96
N GLY A 261 17.24 18.49 31.20
CA GLY A 261 17.47 19.75 30.50
C GLY A 261 17.95 19.54 29.07
#